data_64bcedd5cc43bd0a1dbe65744a338c79
#
_entry.id   64bcedd5cc43bd0a1dbe65744a338c79
#
_cell.length_a   1.000
_cell.length_b   1.000
_cell.length_c   1.000
_cell.angle_alpha   90.00
_cell.angle_beta   90.00
_cell.angle_gamma   90.00
#
_symmetry.space_group_name_H-M   'P 1'
#
loop_
_entity.id
_entity.type
_entity.pdbx_description
1 polymer ?
#
loop_
_entity_poly.entity_id
_entity_poly.type
_entity_poly.pdbx_seq_one_letter_code
_entity_poly.pdbx_strand_id
1 'polypeptide(L)'
;ELAAKIRLNFLTFQAKMNKSCVFYEQESGELDEDELYQVHFNYQIFLEELPAPSALLEVVVMLDLSGSMVDEHKLEMQLVLSVALAIAFDANPDIRFSIYGHRVKQERVEIVKFYEPGKRLNLKKLFSQEGMYVNADGFAIGYGMQKFRVRTQNKLLFMISDGTPTAAAGNMNPRIHVREMVREAARQGITVLSIGISNFEQSDMYDEFIPYSGPEVTMRLVQWLRRKFSNIADGATF
;
A
#
# COMPACT_ATOMS: atom_id res chain seq x y z
N GLU A 1 -16.63 6.51 8.26
CA GLU A 1 -16.66 5.15 8.79
C GLU A 1 -15.50 4.29 8.24
N LEU A 2 -15.28 4.21 6.91
CA LEU A 2 -14.18 3.45 6.28
C LEU A 2 -12.81 3.91 6.78
N ALA A 3 -12.53 5.21 6.74
CA ALA A 3 -11.26 5.77 7.20
C ALA A 3 -10.96 5.42 8.67
N ALA A 4 -11.97 5.47 9.54
CA ALA A 4 -11.81 5.12 10.95
C ALA A 4 -11.47 3.63 11.14
N LYS A 5 -12.11 2.73 10.38
CA LYS A 5 -11.80 1.29 10.41
C LYS A 5 -10.39 0.99 9.90
N ILE A 6 -9.97 1.62 8.81
CA ILE A 6 -8.61 1.48 8.28
C ILE A 6 -7.60 1.98 9.32
N ARG A 7 -7.81 3.17 9.88
CA ARG A 7 -6.94 3.76 10.91
C ARG A 7 -6.81 2.89 12.15
N LEU A 8 -7.91 2.35 12.67
CA LEU A 8 -7.88 1.48 13.86
C LEU A 8 -7.05 0.22 13.62
N ASN A 9 -7.19 -0.42 12.46
CA ASN A 9 -6.38 -1.60 12.12
C ASN A 9 -4.90 -1.26 12.00
N PHE A 10 -4.60 -0.07 11.51
CA PHE A 10 -3.23 0.38 11.38
C PHE A 10 -2.60 0.68 12.75
N LEU A 11 -3.34 1.30 13.68
CA LEU A 11 -2.88 1.51 15.05
C LEU A 11 -2.60 0.18 15.78
N THR A 12 -3.43 -0.84 15.54
CA THR A 12 -3.22 -2.19 16.07
C THR A 12 -1.94 -2.83 15.51
N PHE A 13 -1.68 -2.65 14.22
CA PHE A 13 -0.44 -3.08 13.58
C PHE A 13 0.77 -2.35 14.16
N GLN A 14 0.72 -1.04 14.29
CA GLN A 14 1.78 -0.22 14.85
C GLN A 14 2.12 -0.64 16.28
N ALA A 15 1.10 -0.90 17.12
CA ALA A 15 1.30 -1.39 18.47
C ALA A 15 2.00 -2.77 18.51
N LYS A 16 1.78 -3.63 17.52
CA LYS A 16 2.49 -4.91 17.40
C LYS A 16 3.94 -4.72 16.94
N MET A 17 4.18 -3.80 16.00
CA MET A 17 5.52 -3.55 15.45
C MET A 17 6.43 -2.77 16.43
N ASN A 18 5.85 -1.99 17.32
CA ASN A 18 6.59 -1.22 18.34
C ASN A 18 6.90 -2.05 19.60
N LYS A 19 6.77 -3.37 19.55
CA LYS A 19 7.26 -4.21 20.64
C LYS A 19 8.78 -4.18 20.63
N SER A 20 9.37 -3.73 21.74
CA SER A 20 10.79 -3.86 22.00
C SER A 20 11.19 -5.33 21.99
N CYS A 21 12.35 -5.63 21.45
CA CYS A 21 12.96 -6.95 21.58
C CYS A 21 13.83 -6.94 22.84
N VAL A 22 13.52 -7.81 23.79
CA VAL A 22 14.35 -8.01 25.00
C VAL A 22 15.30 -9.16 24.72
N PHE A 23 16.59 -8.88 24.81
CA PHE A 23 17.65 -9.88 24.72
C PHE A 23 18.11 -10.19 26.14
N TYR A 24 17.97 -11.44 26.54
CA TYR A 24 18.42 -11.96 27.84
C TYR A 24 19.86 -12.45 27.76
N GLU A 25 20.46 -12.73 28.91
CA GLU A 25 21.82 -13.30 29.01
C GLU A 25 22.89 -12.40 28.36
N GLN A 26 22.77 -11.08 28.53
CA GLN A 26 23.76 -10.12 28.04
C GLN A 26 24.85 -9.84 29.08
N GLU A 27 26.03 -9.40 28.62
CA GLU A 27 27.15 -9.00 29.49
C GLU A 27 27.03 -7.53 29.98
N SER A 28 26.11 -6.77 29.43
CA SER A 28 25.83 -5.38 29.76
C SER A 28 24.40 -5.00 29.41
N GLY A 29 23.81 -4.08 30.16
CA GLY A 29 22.44 -3.63 29.93
C GLY A 29 21.74 -3.33 31.26
N GLU A 30 20.44 -3.54 31.30
CA GLU A 30 19.63 -3.48 32.52
C GLU A 30 19.75 -4.80 33.28
N LEU A 31 19.79 -4.76 34.58
CA LEU A 31 19.99 -5.95 35.42
C LEU A 31 18.74 -6.86 35.34
N ASP A 32 18.91 -8.12 34.98
CA ASP A 32 17.86 -9.13 35.06
C ASP A 32 17.79 -9.67 36.51
N GLU A 33 16.82 -9.19 37.28
CA GLU A 33 16.67 -9.56 38.68
C GLU A 33 16.41 -11.07 38.88
N ASP A 34 15.81 -11.73 37.89
CA ASP A 34 15.49 -13.15 37.95
C ASP A 34 16.75 -14.03 37.74
N GLU A 35 17.80 -13.48 37.09
CA GLU A 35 19.05 -14.20 36.81
C GLU A 35 20.19 -13.85 37.78
N LEU A 36 19.96 -13.05 38.82
CA LEU A 36 20.97 -12.62 39.80
C LEU A 36 21.68 -13.79 40.52
N TYR A 37 21.03 -14.93 40.60
CA TYR A 37 21.65 -16.13 41.21
C TYR A 37 22.81 -16.70 40.38
N GLN A 38 22.90 -16.34 39.11
CA GLN A 38 23.97 -16.81 38.20
C GLN A 38 25.24 -15.93 38.28
N VAL A 39 25.24 -14.84 38.98
CA VAL A 39 26.37 -13.87 39.06
C VAL A 39 27.71 -14.52 39.41
N HIS A 40 27.66 -15.62 40.18
CA HIS A 40 28.87 -16.38 40.58
C HIS A 40 29.39 -17.34 39.49
N PHE A 41 28.60 -17.58 38.44
CA PHE A 41 28.92 -18.58 37.41
C PHE A 41 29.24 -17.90 36.06
N ASN A 42 28.50 -16.85 35.71
CA ASN A 42 28.71 -16.07 34.50
C ASN A 42 28.28 -14.62 34.77
N TYR A 43 28.70 -13.68 33.90
CA TYR A 43 28.31 -12.28 33.97
C TYR A 43 27.15 -11.94 33.01
N GLN A 44 26.45 -12.94 32.48
CA GLN A 44 25.34 -12.80 31.53
C GLN A 44 24.01 -12.61 32.27
N ILE A 45 23.98 -11.65 33.18
CA ILE A 45 22.84 -11.34 34.08
C ILE A 45 22.14 -10.02 33.68
N PHE A 46 22.48 -9.50 32.51
CA PHE A 46 21.85 -8.29 32.03
C PHE A 46 20.87 -8.61 30.90
N LEU A 47 19.85 -7.76 30.79
CA LEU A 47 18.96 -7.72 29.65
C LEU A 47 19.21 -6.44 28.87
N GLU A 48 19.09 -6.48 27.56
CA GLU A 48 19.15 -5.32 26.69
C GLU A 48 17.82 -5.20 25.96
N GLU A 49 17.11 -4.11 26.22
CA GLU A 49 15.89 -3.78 25.51
C GLU A 49 16.22 -2.89 24.31
N LEU A 50 16.23 -3.47 23.12
CA LEU A 50 16.37 -2.70 21.89
C LEU A 50 14.99 -2.25 21.42
N PRO A 51 14.79 -0.93 21.17
CA PRO A 51 13.56 -0.46 20.58
C PRO A 51 13.37 -1.12 19.21
N ALA A 52 12.17 -1.65 18.97
CA ALA A 52 11.84 -2.22 17.65
C ALA A 52 12.10 -1.16 16.57
N PRO A 53 12.72 -1.52 15.46
CA PRO A 53 12.89 -0.60 14.34
C PRO A 53 11.51 -0.09 13.91
N SER A 54 11.30 1.23 13.88
CA SER A 54 10.03 1.80 13.44
C SER A 54 9.77 1.32 12.02
N ALA A 55 8.72 0.52 11.84
CA ALA A 55 8.38 -0.04 10.54
C ALA A 55 7.75 1.06 9.70
N LEU A 56 8.56 1.76 8.94
CA LEU A 56 8.06 2.71 7.95
C LEU A 56 7.29 1.94 6.89
N LEU A 57 6.02 2.28 6.73
CA LEU A 57 5.17 1.79 5.65
C LEU A 57 5.09 2.86 4.55
N GLU A 58 5.39 2.48 3.32
CA GLU A 58 5.11 3.33 2.16
C GLU A 58 3.91 2.81 1.38
N VAL A 59 2.96 3.71 1.13
CA VAL A 59 1.73 3.43 0.39
C VAL A 59 1.64 4.36 -0.82
N VAL A 60 1.54 3.78 -1.98
CA VAL A 60 1.31 4.49 -3.24
C VAL A 60 -0.05 4.07 -3.79
N VAL A 61 -0.90 5.02 -4.11
CA VAL A 61 -2.21 4.79 -4.76
C VAL A 61 -2.15 5.30 -6.19
N MET A 62 -2.53 4.45 -7.12
CA MET A 62 -2.66 4.77 -8.54
C MET A 62 -4.13 4.71 -8.93
N LEU A 63 -4.68 5.83 -9.42
CA LEU A 63 -6.06 5.99 -9.84
C LEU A 63 -6.14 5.93 -11.35
N ASP A 64 -7.04 5.12 -11.87
CA ASP A 64 -7.35 5.09 -13.29
C ASP A 64 -8.17 6.34 -13.68
N LEU A 65 -7.65 7.10 -14.63
CA LEU A 65 -8.29 8.29 -15.19
C LEU A 65 -8.73 8.05 -16.64
N SER A 66 -8.96 6.80 -17.04
CA SER A 66 -9.46 6.46 -18.38
C SER A 66 -10.90 6.91 -18.57
N GLY A 67 -11.34 6.94 -19.83
CA GLY A 67 -12.68 7.39 -20.19
C GLY A 67 -13.81 6.57 -19.59
N SER A 68 -13.59 5.29 -19.33
CA SER A 68 -14.56 4.41 -18.68
C SER A 68 -14.85 4.76 -17.23
N MET A 69 -13.93 5.51 -16.58
CA MET A 69 -14.07 6.02 -15.21
C MET A 69 -14.89 7.32 -15.10
N VAL A 70 -15.31 7.92 -16.21
CA VAL A 70 -16.09 9.18 -16.21
C VAL A 70 -17.54 8.98 -15.77
N ASP A 71 -18.00 7.74 -15.66
CA ASP A 71 -19.28 7.42 -15.05
C ASP A 71 -19.34 7.97 -13.62
N GLU A 72 -20.40 8.73 -13.32
CA GLU A 72 -20.55 9.47 -12.04
C GLU A 72 -20.44 8.54 -10.84
N HIS A 73 -21.02 7.36 -10.91
CA HIS A 73 -20.99 6.40 -9.81
C HIS A 73 -19.57 5.83 -9.58
N LYS A 74 -18.85 5.50 -10.65
CA LYS A 74 -17.47 4.99 -10.55
C LYS A 74 -16.53 6.06 -10.02
N LEU A 75 -16.69 7.29 -10.50
CA LEU A 75 -15.92 8.44 -10.03
C LEU A 75 -16.15 8.71 -8.54
N GLU A 76 -17.40 8.64 -8.09
CA GLU A 76 -17.75 8.78 -6.68
C GLU A 76 -17.07 7.67 -5.84
N MET A 77 -17.17 6.41 -6.27
CA MET A 77 -16.52 5.28 -5.58
C MET A 77 -15.01 5.48 -5.47
N GLN A 78 -14.34 5.88 -6.55
CA GLN A 78 -12.91 6.15 -6.59
C GLN A 78 -12.55 7.30 -5.64
N LEU A 79 -13.35 8.37 -5.62
CA LEU A 79 -13.14 9.53 -4.75
C LEU A 79 -13.29 9.14 -3.27
N VAL A 80 -14.37 8.46 -2.92
CA VAL A 80 -14.64 8.02 -1.53
C VAL A 80 -13.50 7.14 -1.01
N LEU A 81 -13.03 6.21 -1.82
CA LEU A 81 -11.92 5.34 -1.44
C LEU A 81 -10.61 6.13 -1.28
N SER A 82 -10.31 7.02 -2.22
CA SER A 82 -9.10 7.86 -2.17
C SER A 82 -9.06 8.76 -0.94
N VAL A 83 -10.19 9.41 -0.62
CA VAL A 83 -10.32 10.25 0.58
C VAL A 83 -10.20 9.41 1.85
N ALA A 84 -10.83 8.24 1.89
CA ALA A 84 -10.77 7.36 3.05
C ALA A 84 -9.34 6.88 3.34
N LEU A 85 -8.59 6.50 2.29
CA LEU A 85 -7.19 6.13 2.41
C LEU A 85 -6.32 7.32 2.84
N ALA A 86 -6.55 8.51 2.26
CA ALA A 86 -5.83 9.71 2.64
C ALA A 86 -6.03 10.07 4.12
N ILE A 87 -7.27 10.08 4.61
CA ILE A 87 -7.57 10.36 6.03
C ILE A 87 -6.96 9.29 6.94
N ALA A 88 -6.96 8.02 6.50
CA ALA A 88 -6.45 6.93 7.31
C ALA A 88 -4.92 6.96 7.45
N PHE A 89 -4.22 7.32 6.40
CA PHE A 89 -2.76 7.21 6.33
C PHE A 89 -2.02 8.53 6.59
N ASP A 90 -2.56 9.67 6.16
CA ASP A 90 -1.87 10.97 6.28
C ASP A 90 -1.66 11.43 7.74
N ALA A 91 -2.52 10.97 8.64
CA ALA A 91 -2.42 11.31 10.06
C ALA A 91 -1.32 10.53 10.81
N ASN A 92 -0.64 9.58 10.16
CA ASN A 92 0.36 8.74 10.80
C ASN A 92 1.77 9.05 10.30
N PRO A 93 2.70 9.51 11.17
CA PRO A 93 4.05 9.88 10.77
C PRO A 93 4.89 8.69 10.25
N ASP A 94 4.53 7.45 10.64
CA ASP A 94 5.23 6.24 10.21
C ASP A 94 4.77 5.72 8.85
N ILE A 95 3.75 6.39 8.25
CA ILE A 95 3.27 6.06 6.91
C ILE A 95 3.63 7.18 5.94
N ARG A 96 4.37 6.82 4.91
CA ARG A 96 4.54 7.68 3.76
C ARG A 96 3.49 7.36 2.70
N PHE A 97 2.55 8.27 2.50
CA PHE A 97 1.40 8.08 1.62
C PHE A 97 1.43 9.02 0.42
N SER A 98 1.06 8.51 -0.76
CA SER A 98 0.93 9.33 -1.98
C SER A 98 -0.17 8.82 -2.90
N ILE A 99 -0.81 9.74 -3.65
CA ILE A 99 -1.87 9.44 -4.63
C ILE A 99 -1.49 10.05 -5.97
N TYR A 100 -1.49 9.21 -6.99
CA TYR A 100 -1.30 9.57 -8.39
C TYR A 100 -2.46 9.06 -9.23
N GLY A 101 -2.69 9.68 -10.37
CA GLY A 101 -3.57 9.14 -11.39
C GLY A 101 -2.81 8.88 -12.67
N HIS A 102 -3.29 7.96 -13.49
CA HIS A 102 -2.70 7.66 -14.78
C HIS A 102 -3.74 7.64 -15.89
N ARG A 103 -3.32 8.04 -17.08
CA ARG A 103 -4.10 8.02 -18.30
C ARG A 103 -3.18 8.03 -19.52
N VAL A 104 -3.69 7.64 -20.67
CA VAL A 104 -2.99 7.86 -21.94
C VAL A 104 -3.70 8.94 -22.74
N LYS A 105 -2.95 9.95 -23.12
CA LYS A 105 -3.40 11.03 -23.99
C LYS A 105 -2.45 11.15 -25.17
N GLN A 106 -2.98 11.08 -26.41
CA GLN A 106 -2.16 11.21 -27.62
C GLN A 106 -0.93 10.28 -27.60
N GLU A 107 -1.15 8.99 -27.30
CA GLU A 107 -0.11 7.95 -27.21
C GLU A 107 0.96 8.18 -26.12
N ARG A 108 0.75 9.13 -25.23
CA ARG A 108 1.64 9.40 -24.11
C ARG A 108 0.97 9.06 -22.80
N VAL A 109 1.70 8.34 -21.93
CA VAL A 109 1.26 8.10 -20.56
C VAL A 109 1.46 9.36 -19.75
N GLU A 110 0.37 9.90 -19.23
CA GLU A 110 0.38 11.05 -18.32
C GLU A 110 0.13 10.60 -16.90
N ILE A 111 0.94 11.10 -15.97
CA ILE A 111 0.74 10.91 -14.53
C ILE A 111 0.30 12.22 -13.91
N VAL A 112 -0.85 12.17 -13.26
CA VAL A 112 -1.45 13.30 -12.53
C VAL A 112 -1.16 13.12 -11.04
N LYS A 113 -0.61 14.15 -10.40
CA LYS A 113 -0.32 14.14 -8.96
C LYS A 113 -1.50 14.71 -8.19
N PHE A 114 -2.07 13.92 -7.29
CA PHE A 114 -3.14 14.34 -6.40
C PHE A 114 -2.65 14.65 -5.00
N TYR A 115 -1.73 13.82 -4.49
CA TYR A 115 -1.14 13.96 -3.18
C TYR A 115 0.29 13.42 -3.13
N GLU A 116 1.17 14.16 -2.47
CA GLU A 116 2.53 13.71 -2.10
C GLU A 116 2.79 14.15 -0.64
N PRO A 117 3.63 13.44 0.13
CA PRO A 117 3.92 13.80 1.52
C PRO A 117 4.37 15.26 1.68
N GLY A 118 3.76 15.96 2.63
CA GLY A 118 4.03 17.37 2.88
C GLY A 118 3.32 18.35 1.92
N LYS A 119 2.48 17.85 1.00
CA LYS A 119 1.67 18.67 0.10
C LYS A 119 0.20 18.58 0.42
N ARG A 120 -0.56 19.59 0.04
CA ARG A 120 -2.01 19.59 0.21
C ARG A 120 -2.68 18.64 -0.77
N LEU A 121 -3.62 17.83 -0.27
CA LEU A 121 -4.46 16.96 -1.09
C LEU A 121 -5.29 17.80 -2.10
N ASN A 122 -5.19 17.46 -3.38
CA ASN A 122 -5.92 18.14 -4.46
C ASN A 122 -6.70 17.15 -5.34
N LEU A 123 -7.85 16.74 -4.85
CA LEU A 123 -8.75 15.83 -5.59
C LEU A 123 -9.65 16.55 -6.59
N LYS A 124 -9.64 17.89 -6.66
CA LYS A 124 -10.45 18.64 -7.64
C LYS A 124 -10.15 18.23 -9.09
N LYS A 125 -8.91 17.81 -9.35
CA LYS A 125 -8.51 17.31 -10.67
C LYS A 125 -9.22 16.00 -11.08
N LEU A 126 -9.80 15.24 -10.15
CA LEU A 126 -10.60 14.05 -10.49
C LEU A 126 -11.88 14.42 -11.23
N PHE A 127 -12.48 15.58 -10.90
CA PHE A 127 -13.71 16.05 -11.52
C PHE A 127 -13.51 16.74 -12.87
N SER A 128 -12.28 17.01 -13.29
CA SER A 128 -11.96 17.63 -14.58
C SER A 128 -11.56 16.61 -15.66
N GLN A 129 -12.05 15.38 -15.55
CA GLN A 129 -11.71 14.33 -16.52
C GLN A 129 -12.53 14.50 -17.81
N GLU A 130 -11.85 14.47 -18.93
CA GLU A 130 -12.45 14.39 -20.25
C GLU A 130 -12.50 12.93 -20.70
N GLY A 131 -13.63 12.43 -21.17
CA GLY A 131 -13.90 11.00 -21.40
C GLY A 131 -13.17 10.32 -22.56
N MET A 132 -12.00 10.80 -22.98
CA MET A 132 -11.29 10.29 -24.18
C MET A 132 -9.90 9.70 -23.86
N TYR A 133 -9.68 9.21 -22.64
CA TYR A 133 -8.40 8.66 -22.24
C TYR A 133 -8.42 7.14 -22.18
N VAL A 134 -7.27 6.54 -22.38
CA VAL A 134 -7.03 5.11 -22.41
C VAL A 134 -6.37 4.65 -21.11
N ASN A 135 -6.70 3.43 -20.66
CA ASN A 135 -6.11 2.83 -19.48
C ASN A 135 -4.69 2.31 -19.74
N ALA A 136 -3.77 2.55 -18.81
CA ALA A 136 -2.36 2.15 -18.89
C ALA A 136 -1.84 1.56 -17.56
N ASP A 137 -2.56 0.62 -16.96
CA ASP A 137 -2.24 0.03 -15.63
C ASP A 137 -0.80 -0.47 -15.53
N GLY A 138 -0.26 -1.15 -16.55
CA GLY A 138 1.11 -1.65 -16.53
C GLY A 138 2.16 -0.54 -16.37
N PHE A 139 1.99 0.57 -17.06
CA PHE A 139 2.87 1.74 -16.92
C PHE A 139 2.68 2.43 -15.55
N ALA A 140 1.44 2.45 -15.05
CA ALA A 140 1.12 3.01 -13.74
C ALA A 140 1.82 2.24 -12.62
N ILE A 141 1.82 0.91 -12.67
CA ILE A 141 2.57 0.06 -11.73
C ILE A 141 4.06 0.39 -11.81
N GLY A 142 4.63 0.44 -13.03
CA GLY A 142 6.03 0.78 -13.24
C GLY A 142 6.41 2.15 -12.68
N TYR A 143 5.55 3.16 -12.84
CA TYR A 143 5.75 4.47 -12.24
C TYR A 143 5.62 4.42 -10.70
N GLY A 144 4.60 3.72 -10.19
CA GLY A 144 4.37 3.55 -8.76
C GLY A 144 5.57 2.91 -8.06
N MET A 145 6.17 1.88 -8.64
CA MET A 145 7.38 1.24 -8.11
C MET A 145 8.53 2.23 -7.89
N GLN A 146 8.72 3.19 -8.79
CA GLN A 146 9.78 4.20 -8.69
C GLN A 146 9.55 5.22 -7.55
N LYS A 147 8.37 5.26 -6.93
CA LYS A 147 8.04 6.19 -5.84
C LYS A 147 8.45 5.66 -4.47
N PHE A 148 8.69 4.38 -4.35
CA PHE A 148 9.16 3.77 -3.10
C PHE A 148 10.64 4.04 -2.86
N ARG A 149 11.01 4.23 -1.59
CA ARG A 149 12.41 4.33 -1.18
C ARG A 149 13.04 2.95 -1.15
N VAL A 150 14.29 2.85 -1.56
CA VAL A 150 15.02 1.56 -1.59
C VAL A 150 15.06 0.89 -0.22
N ARG A 151 15.20 1.68 0.85
CA ARG A 151 15.40 1.17 2.22
C ARG A 151 14.10 0.83 2.96
N THR A 152 12.93 1.13 2.40
CA THR A 152 11.65 0.82 3.06
C THR A 152 11.36 -0.66 2.92
N GLN A 153 11.08 -1.33 4.03
CA GLN A 153 10.78 -2.76 4.05
C GLN A 153 9.33 -3.04 3.61
N ASN A 154 8.38 -2.21 4.07
CA ASN A 154 6.95 -2.44 3.80
C ASN A 154 6.45 -1.48 2.73
N LYS A 155 6.10 -2.03 1.55
CA LYS A 155 5.69 -1.27 0.37
C LYS A 155 4.36 -1.79 -0.16
N LEU A 156 3.35 -0.92 -0.21
CA LEU A 156 2.03 -1.25 -0.74
C LEU A 156 1.68 -0.35 -1.92
N LEU A 157 1.36 -0.94 -3.05
CA LEU A 157 0.87 -0.26 -4.24
C LEU A 157 -0.59 -0.62 -4.46
N PHE A 158 -1.50 0.36 -4.32
CA PHE A 158 -2.91 0.20 -4.63
C PHE A 158 -3.20 0.65 -6.06
N MET A 159 -3.82 -0.24 -6.85
CA MET A 159 -4.36 0.09 -8.16
C MET A 159 -5.88 0.19 -8.04
N ILE A 160 -6.48 1.32 -8.42
CA ILE A 160 -7.92 1.55 -8.39
C ILE A 160 -8.36 1.81 -9.83
N SER A 161 -8.99 0.82 -10.44
CA SER A 161 -9.37 0.84 -11.86
C SER A 161 -10.68 0.09 -12.08
N ASP A 162 -11.45 0.49 -13.10
CA ASP A 162 -12.67 -0.22 -13.53
C ASP A 162 -12.43 -1.13 -14.73
N GLY A 163 -11.26 -1.00 -15.35
CA GLY A 163 -11.10 -1.39 -16.72
C GLY A 163 -10.14 -2.53 -17.01
N THR A 164 -10.25 -2.97 -18.22
CA THR A 164 -9.24 -3.78 -18.88
C THR A 164 -8.16 -2.84 -19.42
N PRO A 165 -6.89 -3.07 -19.11
CA PRO A 165 -5.82 -2.24 -19.66
C PRO A 165 -5.81 -2.33 -21.17
N THR A 166 -5.63 -1.19 -21.84
CA THR A 166 -5.66 -1.09 -23.29
C THR A 166 -4.33 -0.60 -23.88
N ALA A 167 -3.44 -0.06 -23.06
CA ALA A 167 -2.10 0.36 -23.47
C ALA A 167 -1.02 -0.52 -22.84
N ALA A 168 0.00 -0.84 -23.62
CA ALA A 168 1.15 -1.64 -23.20
C ALA A 168 2.46 -1.14 -23.84
N ALA A 169 3.60 -1.64 -23.35
CA ALA A 169 4.90 -1.36 -23.93
C ALA A 169 5.08 -2.11 -25.27
N GLY A 170 5.44 -1.38 -26.33
CA GLY A 170 5.66 -1.94 -27.67
C GLY A 170 4.43 -2.67 -28.18
N ASN A 171 4.64 -3.90 -28.68
CA ASN A 171 3.58 -4.77 -29.22
C ASN A 171 3.06 -5.80 -28.21
N MET A 172 3.33 -5.61 -26.91
CA MET A 172 2.90 -6.52 -25.86
C MET A 172 1.38 -6.46 -25.66
N ASN A 173 0.77 -7.60 -25.31
CA ASN A 173 -0.62 -7.60 -24.85
C ASN A 173 -0.74 -6.83 -23.53
N PRO A 174 -1.67 -5.88 -23.40
CA PRO A 174 -1.81 -5.06 -22.18
C PRO A 174 -1.99 -5.88 -20.89
N ARG A 175 -2.73 -6.97 -20.91
CA ARG A 175 -2.91 -7.85 -19.73
C ARG A 175 -1.60 -8.54 -19.33
N ILE A 176 -0.80 -8.97 -20.33
CA ILE A 176 0.52 -9.56 -20.08
C ILE A 176 1.44 -8.50 -19.48
N HIS A 177 1.42 -7.27 -20.01
CA HIS A 177 2.21 -6.16 -19.46
C HIS A 177 1.91 -5.90 -17.98
N VAL A 178 0.63 -5.86 -17.59
CA VAL A 178 0.24 -5.71 -16.17
C VAL A 178 0.79 -6.85 -15.33
N ARG A 179 0.61 -8.12 -15.75
CA ARG A 179 1.14 -9.28 -15.02
C ARG A 179 2.65 -9.25 -14.83
N GLU A 180 3.39 -8.83 -15.85
CA GLU A 180 4.85 -8.70 -15.77
C GLU A 180 5.24 -7.61 -14.78
N MET A 181 4.54 -6.47 -14.79
CA MET A 181 4.78 -5.39 -13.83
C MET A 181 4.43 -5.78 -12.39
N VAL A 182 3.36 -6.53 -12.17
CA VAL A 182 3.01 -7.09 -10.85
C VAL A 182 4.10 -8.03 -10.35
N ARG A 183 4.60 -8.94 -11.20
CA ARG A 183 5.70 -9.85 -10.86
C ARG A 183 7.00 -9.08 -10.55
N GLU A 184 7.29 -8.04 -11.33
CA GLU A 184 8.47 -7.21 -11.09
C GLU A 184 8.35 -6.44 -9.76
N ALA A 185 7.16 -5.92 -9.43
CA ALA A 185 6.88 -5.31 -8.15
C ALA A 185 7.13 -6.29 -6.99
N ALA A 186 6.64 -7.52 -7.12
CA ALA A 186 6.85 -8.56 -6.12
C ALA A 186 8.35 -8.88 -5.90
N ARG A 187 9.17 -8.94 -6.98
CA ARG A 187 10.63 -9.12 -6.86
C ARG A 187 11.30 -7.98 -6.10
N GLN A 188 10.72 -6.78 -6.13
CA GLN A 188 11.21 -5.59 -5.39
C GLN A 188 10.60 -5.49 -3.98
N GLY A 189 9.90 -6.51 -3.50
CA GLY A 189 9.24 -6.53 -2.20
C GLY A 189 8.05 -5.56 -2.11
N ILE A 190 7.40 -5.26 -3.24
CA ILE A 190 6.22 -4.38 -3.31
C ILE A 190 4.98 -5.25 -3.46
N THR A 191 4.06 -5.17 -2.51
CA THR A 191 2.74 -5.81 -2.63
C THR A 191 1.82 -4.93 -3.47
N VAL A 192 1.31 -5.46 -4.57
CA VAL A 192 0.33 -4.79 -5.43
C VAL A 192 -1.06 -5.33 -5.13
N LEU A 193 -1.97 -4.43 -4.72
CA LEU A 193 -3.39 -4.73 -4.55
C LEU A 193 -4.20 -3.98 -5.60
N SER A 194 -4.98 -4.68 -6.40
CA SER A 194 -5.96 -4.06 -7.27
C SER A 194 -7.34 -4.01 -6.61
N ILE A 195 -8.00 -2.86 -6.70
CA ILE A 195 -9.39 -2.65 -6.30
C ILE A 195 -10.17 -2.36 -7.57
N GLY A 196 -10.94 -3.37 -8.03
CA GLY A 196 -11.68 -3.31 -9.28
C GLY A 196 -13.07 -2.70 -9.11
N ILE A 197 -13.31 -1.52 -9.70
CA ILE A 197 -14.60 -0.83 -9.67
C ILE A 197 -15.50 -1.41 -10.76
N SER A 198 -16.60 -2.05 -10.38
CA SER A 198 -17.65 -2.56 -11.28
C SER A 198 -17.21 -3.63 -12.31
N ASN A 199 -15.96 -4.06 -12.31
CA ASN A 199 -15.47 -5.11 -13.22
C ASN A 199 -14.59 -6.12 -12.49
N PHE A 200 -14.86 -7.41 -12.69
CA PHE A 200 -14.19 -8.52 -12.03
C PHE A 200 -13.21 -9.27 -12.94
N GLU A 201 -13.15 -8.95 -14.23
CA GLU A 201 -12.26 -9.61 -15.20
C GLU A 201 -10.78 -9.33 -14.97
N GLN A 202 -10.46 -8.39 -14.07
CA GLN A 202 -9.09 -8.02 -13.73
C GLN A 202 -8.41 -9.00 -12.76
N SER A 203 -9.18 -9.86 -12.10
CA SER A 203 -8.70 -10.73 -11.02
C SER A 203 -7.54 -11.64 -11.45
N ASP A 204 -7.42 -11.95 -12.74
CA ASP A 204 -6.35 -12.81 -13.27
C ASP A 204 -5.01 -12.08 -13.53
N MET A 205 -5.00 -10.75 -13.46
CA MET A 205 -3.81 -9.93 -13.70
C MET A 205 -3.04 -9.60 -12.42
N TYR A 206 -3.68 -9.72 -11.26
CA TYR A 206 -3.13 -9.32 -9.98
C TYR A 206 -3.15 -10.48 -8.99
N ASP A 207 -2.12 -10.62 -8.19
CA ASP A 207 -2.05 -11.64 -7.14
C ASP A 207 -3.02 -11.34 -5.99
N GLU A 208 -3.28 -10.06 -5.73
CA GLU A 208 -4.23 -9.57 -4.73
C GLU A 208 -5.28 -8.68 -5.40
N PHE A 209 -6.55 -9.07 -5.30
CA PHE A 209 -7.66 -8.37 -5.94
C PHE A 209 -8.87 -8.25 -5.00
N ILE A 210 -9.44 -7.05 -4.92
CA ILE A 210 -10.68 -6.79 -4.17
C ILE A 210 -11.71 -6.18 -5.12
N PRO A 211 -12.83 -6.85 -5.39
CA PRO A 211 -13.91 -6.26 -6.16
C PRO A 211 -14.63 -5.17 -5.35
N TYR A 212 -14.83 -4.01 -5.96
CA TYR A 212 -15.62 -2.93 -5.39
C TYR A 212 -17.00 -2.87 -6.06
N SER A 213 -17.97 -3.56 -5.49
CA SER A 213 -19.36 -3.56 -5.95
C SER A 213 -20.34 -2.93 -4.95
N GLY A 214 -19.85 -2.35 -3.86
CA GLY A 214 -20.69 -1.74 -2.83
C GLY A 214 -20.02 -1.62 -1.45
N PRO A 215 -20.81 -1.45 -0.37
CA PRO A 215 -20.29 -1.22 0.99
C PRO A 215 -19.37 -2.33 1.51
N GLU A 216 -19.47 -3.53 0.96
CA GLU A 216 -18.66 -4.70 1.34
C GLU A 216 -17.16 -4.50 1.08
N VAL A 217 -16.78 -3.64 0.14
CA VAL A 217 -15.37 -3.35 -0.14
C VAL A 217 -14.64 -2.87 1.10
N THR A 218 -15.32 -2.08 1.93
CA THR A 218 -14.78 -1.58 3.20
C THR A 218 -14.33 -2.74 4.09
N MET A 219 -15.18 -3.73 4.26
CA MET A 219 -14.89 -4.88 5.11
C MET A 219 -13.77 -5.75 4.51
N ARG A 220 -13.82 -6.00 3.20
CA ARG A 220 -12.80 -6.78 2.48
C ARG A 220 -11.43 -6.10 2.53
N LEU A 221 -11.37 -4.80 2.31
CA LEU A 221 -10.12 -4.03 2.40
C LEU A 221 -9.55 -4.04 3.82
N VAL A 222 -10.40 -3.84 4.83
CA VAL A 222 -9.99 -3.91 6.24
C VAL A 222 -9.48 -5.30 6.62
N GLN A 223 -10.15 -6.38 6.19
CA GLN A 223 -9.71 -7.75 6.43
C GLN A 223 -8.38 -8.05 5.72
N TRP A 224 -8.21 -7.57 4.49
CA TRP A 224 -6.97 -7.71 3.74
C TRP A 224 -5.81 -6.99 4.46
N LEU A 225 -6.01 -5.75 4.87
CA LEU A 225 -5.01 -4.99 5.63
C LEU A 225 -4.63 -5.68 6.95
N ARG A 226 -5.62 -6.20 7.69
CA ARG A 226 -5.35 -6.97 8.91
C ARG A 226 -4.47 -8.18 8.65
N ARG A 227 -4.79 -8.98 7.64
CA ARG A 227 -4.01 -10.17 7.27
C ARG A 227 -2.58 -9.79 6.90
N LYS A 228 -2.40 -8.78 6.04
CA LYS A 228 -1.08 -8.32 5.61
C LYS A 228 -0.25 -7.77 6.78
N PHE A 229 -0.83 -6.93 7.61
CA PHE A 229 -0.14 -6.35 8.75
C PHE A 229 0.18 -7.39 9.85
N SER A 230 -0.68 -8.38 10.07
CA SER A 230 -0.34 -9.49 10.98
C SER A 230 0.85 -10.29 10.47
N ASN A 231 0.86 -10.65 9.20
CA ASN A 231 1.98 -11.39 8.60
C ASN A 231 3.32 -10.63 8.70
N ILE A 232 3.30 -9.30 8.47
CA ILE A 232 4.49 -8.46 8.63
C ILE A 232 4.95 -8.44 10.10
N ALA A 233 4.02 -8.31 11.06
CA ALA A 233 4.33 -8.27 12.48
C ALA A 233 4.86 -9.62 13.02
N ASP A 234 4.45 -10.73 12.42
CA ASP A 234 4.91 -12.07 12.78
C ASP A 234 6.24 -12.47 12.09
N GLY A 235 6.90 -11.51 11.40
CA GLY A 235 8.20 -11.72 10.75
C GLY A 235 8.16 -12.54 9.47
N ALA A 236 6.98 -12.80 8.92
CA ALA A 236 6.85 -13.43 7.60
C ALA A 236 7.30 -12.44 6.51
N THR A 237 8.50 -12.61 6.02
CA THR A 237 8.97 -11.98 4.78
C THR A 237 8.23 -12.61 3.59
N PHE A 238 7.74 -11.78 2.69
CA PHE A 238 7.06 -12.17 1.44
C PHE A 238 8.06 -12.52 0.36
#